data_975cbe383ef06bc597fb38566f0d7fa0
#
_entry.id   975cbe383ef06bc597fb38566f0d7fa0
#
_cell.length_a   1.000
_cell.length_b   1.000
_cell.length_c   1.000
_cell.angle_alpha   90.00
_cell.angle_beta   90.00
_cell.angle_gamma   90.00
#
_symmetry.space_group_name_H-M   'P 1'
#
loop_
_entity.id
_entity.type
_entity.pdbx_description
1 polymer ?
#
loop_
_entity_poly.entity_id
_entity_poly.type
_entity_poly.pdbx_seq_one_letter_code
_entity_poly.pdbx_strand_id
1 'polypeptide(L)'
;MPWILLFDPTASCNLHCKGCWAAEYGKTLNLTYEEMDKLVTEGEELGIHWYMCTGGEPMCRKNDLLKLAAAHQNSVFHLFTNGTLIDEEFCKEVQKVGNMAFFISIEGIGDATDDRRGKGVFDKVMHAMDLMQKYGLLYGTSICYTSQNYKAVTSDEFIDMLISHGVRFNWYFHYM
;
A
#
# COMPACT_ATOMS: atom_id res chain seq x y z
N MET A 1 -10.09 18.07 -15.63
CA MET A 1 -9.58 18.28 -14.27
C MET A 1 -9.19 16.93 -13.70
N PRO A 2 -7.96 16.74 -13.19
CA PRO A 2 -7.57 15.48 -12.58
C PRO A 2 -8.43 15.26 -11.31
N TRP A 3 -8.79 14.02 -11.04
CA TRP A 3 -9.61 13.63 -9.87
C TRP A 3 -8.84 12.75 -8.88
N ILE A 4 -7.65 12.29 -9.28
CA ILE A 4 -6.70 11.55 -8.45
C ILE A 4 -5.31 12.17 -8.66
N LEU A 5 -4.54 12.25 -7.59
CA LEU A 5 -3.13 12.58 -7.63
C LEU A 5 -2.33 11.43 -7.01
N LEU A 6 -1.30 10.96 -7.73
CA LEU A 6 -0.38 9.94 -7.25
C LEU A 6 0.97 10.58 -6.96
N PHE A 7 1.57 10.30 -5.80
CA PHE A 7 2.89 10.78 -5.44
C PHE A 7 3.66 9.74 -4.60
N ASP A 8 4.97 9.90 -4.60
CA ASP A 8 5.90 9.02 -3.89
C ASP A 8 6.47 9.75 -2.67
N PRO A 9 6.01 9.44 -1.43
CA PRO A 9 6.53 10.07 -0.22
C PRO A 9 8.02 9.83 -0.01
N THR A 10 8.52 8.71 -0.50
CA THR A 10 9.91 8.27 -0.34
C THR A 10 10.31 7.27 -1.40
N ALA A 11 11.58 7.31 -1.81
CA ALA A 11 12.22 6.26 -2.60
C ALA A 11 12.77 5.11 -1.72
N SER A 12 12.82 5.29 -0.39
CA SER A 12 13.29 4.25 0.53
C SER A 12 12.31 3.10 0.62
N CYS A 13 12.84 1.87 0.61
CA CYS A 13 12.06 0.65 0.84
C CYS A 13 12.83 -0.30 1.76
N ASN A 14 12.11 -1.02 2.59
CA ASN A 14 12.65 -2.05 3.47
C ASN A 14 12.75 -3.44 2.83
N LEU A 15 12.30 -3.58 1.57
CA LEU A 15 12.41 -4.81 0.76
C LEU A 15 13.25 -4.59 -0.51
N HIS A 16 13.64 -5.69 -1.15
CA HIS A 16 14.38 -5.74 -2.42
C HIS A 16 13.70 -6.73 -3.38
N CYS A 17 12.47 -6.42 -3.80
CA CYS A 17 11.67 -7.30 -4.62
C CYS A 17 12.25 -7.48 -6.03
N LYS A 18 12.18 -8.71 -6.57
CA LYS A 18 12.60 -9.01 -7.94
C LYS A 18 11.78 -8.21 -8.94
N GLY A 19 12.44 -7.48 -9.86
CA GLY A 19 11.76 -6.69 -10.88
C GLY A 19 10.94 -5.52 -10.33
N CYS A 20 11.36 -4.94 -9.21
CA CYS A 20 10.74 -3.75 -8.65
C CYS A 20 11.11 -2.51 -9.49
N TRP A 21 10.11 -1.79 -10.00
CA TRP A 21 10.33 -0.58 -10.80
C TRP A 21 10.97 0.56 -10.00
N ALA A 22 10.71 0.61 -8.68
CA ALA A 22 11.26 1.63 -7.79
C ALA A 22 12.68 1.31 -7.28
N ALA A 23 13.23 0.11 -7.54
CA ALA A 23 14.53 -0.31 -7.01
C ALA A 23 15.70 0.53 -7.53
N GLU A 24 15.55 1.16 -8.71
CA GLU A 24 16.59 1.95 -9.37
C GLU A 24 16.68 3.40 -8.88
N TYR A 25 15.67 3.90 -8.17
CA TYR A 25 15.61 5.31 -7.74
C TYR A 25 16.49 5.64 -6.51
N GLY A 26 17.15 4.65 -5.93
CA GLY A 26 17.97 4.83 -4.73
C GLY A 26 17.10 5.01 -3.47
N LYS A 27 17.72 5.54 -2.40
CA LYS A 27 17.03 5.68 -1.09
C LYS A 27 17.02 7.12 -0.55
N THR A 28 17.45 8.07 -1.34
CA THR A 28 17.71 9.45 -0.88
C THR A 28 16.64 10.46 -1.29
N LEU A 29 15.79 10.11 -2.25
CA LEU A 29 14.72 10.99 -2.71
C LEU A 29 13.51 10.84 -1.78
N ASN A 30 13.25 11.88 -1.00
CA ASN A 30 12.15 11.92 -0.05
C ASN A 30 11.49 13.30 -0.11
N LEU A 31 10.18 13.33 -0.11
CA LEU A 31 9.43 14.57 0.13
C LEU A 31 9.49 14.90 1.63
N THR A 32 9.63 16.15 1.97
CA THR A 32 9.41 16.61 3.35
C THR A 32 7.91 16.56 3.68
N TYR A 33 7.57 16.63 4.97
CA TYR A 33 6.17 16.72 5.37
C TYR A 33 5.51 17.97 4.77
N GLU A 34 6.20 19.11 4.79
CA GLU A 34 5.73 20.39 4.29
C GLU A 34 5.47 20.36 2.77
N GLU A 35 6.30 19.64 2.01
CA GLU A 35 6.09 19.43 0.57
C GLU A 35 4.85 18.58 0.31
N MET A 36 4.63 17.50 1.06
CA MET A 36 3.42 16.67 0.95
C MET A 36 2.16 17.45 1.36
N ASP A 37 2.22 18.20 2.46
CA ASP A 37 1.11 19.02 2.95
C ASP A 37 0.72 20.10 1.95
N LYS A 38 1.71 20.80 1.37
CA LYS A 38 1.50 21.77 0.31
C LYS A 38 0.87 21.14 -0.93
N LEU A 39 1.38 19.98 -1.37
CA LEU A 39 0.86 19.25 -2.53
C LEU A 39 -0.61 18.88 -2.35
N VAL A 40 -0.99 18.42 -1.15
CA VAL A 40 -2.38 18.08 -0.86
C VAL A 40 -3.25 19.34 -0.76
N THR A 41 -2.78 20.39 -0.11
CA THR A 41 -3.48 21.68 -0.01
C THR A 41 -3.79 22.28 -1.39
N GLU A 42 -2.79 22.37 -2.27
CA GLU A 42 -2.98 22.87 -3.63
C GLU A 42 -3.88 21.95 -4.46
N GLY A 43 -3.80 20.63 -4.23
CA GLY A 43 -4.70 19.65 -4.85
C GLY A 43 -6.15 19.84 -4.43
N GLU A 44 -6.41 20.04 -3.14
CA GLU A 44 -7.77 20.32 -2.61
C GLU A 44 -8.35 21.61 -3.18
N GLU A 45 -7.55 22.67 -3.33
CA GLU A 45 -7.95 23.92 -4.01
C GLU A 45 -8.37 23.70 -5.47
N LEU A 46 -7.77 22.69 -6.14
CA LEU A 46 -8.12 22.28 -7.50
C LEU A 46 -9.28 21.26 -7.53
N GLY A 47 -9.83 20.86 -6.37
CA GLY A 47 -10.92 19.88 -6.24
C GLY A 47 -10.46 18.44 -6.32
N ILE A 48 -9.18 18.14 -6.07
CA ILE A 48 -8.65 16.79 -5.96
C ILE A 48 -8.75 16.36 -4.49
N HIS A 49 -9.48 15.28 -4.23
CA HIS A 49 -9.69 14.74 -2.88
C HIS A 49 -9.29 13.27 -2.76
N TRP A 50 -8.62 12.72 -3.76
CA TRP A 50 -8.12 11.35 -3.75
C TRP A 50 -6.62 11.32 -4.04
N TYR A 51 -5.85 10.91 -3.06
CA TYR A 51 -4.39 10.83 -3.12
C TYR A 51 -3.91 9.40 -3.02
N MET A 52 -3.09 8.98 -3.98
CA MET A 52 -2.45 7.68 -3.98
C MET A 52 -0.97 7.83 -3.62
N CYS A 53 -0.52 7.11 -2.60
CA CYS A 53 0.87 7.10 -2.17
C CYS A 53 1.54 5.80 -2.59
N THR A 54 2.60 5.89 -3.39
CA THR A 54 3.43 4.77 -3.83
C THR A 54 4.92 5.04 -3.55
N GLY A 55 5.82 4.68 -4.44
CA GLY A 55 7.26 4.95 -4.33
C GLY A 55 8.06 3.72 -3.96
N GLY A 56 8.98 3.86 -3.02
CA GLY A 56 9.65 2.74 -2.37
C GLY A 56 8.66 1.99 -1.48
N GLU A 57 8.69 2.27 -0.19
CA GLU A 57 7.66 1.81 0.75
C GLU A 57 7.10 3.00 1.53
N PRO A 58 5.85 3.42 1.27
CA PRO A 58 5.24 4.58 1.94
C PRO A 58 5.21 4.46 3.46
N MET A 59 5.09 3.23 3.99
CA MET A 59 5.08 2.96 5.42
C MET A 59 6.41 3.26 6.13
N CYS A 60 7.52 3.48 5.39
CA CYS A 60 8.73 4.07 5.95
C CYS A 60 8.50 5.51 6.47
N ARG A 61 7.41 6.15 6.01
CA ARG A 61 6.96 7.49 6.39
C ARG A 61 5.59 7.47 7.09
N LYS A 62 5.24 6.35 7.75
CA LYS A 62 3.90 6.14 8.33
C LYS A 62 3.42 7.25 9.25
N ASN A 63 4.32 7.84 10.05
CA ASN A 63 3.97 8.92 10.97
C ASN A 63 3.61 10.23 10.25
N ASP A 64 4.36 10.56 9.18
CA ASP A 64 4.06 11.74 8.37
C ASP A 64 2.76 11.56 7.59
N LEU A 65 2.51 10.36 7.07
CA LEU A 65 1.27 10.05 6.35
C LEU A 65 0.04 10.05 7.27
N LEU A 66 0.16 9.57 8.51
CA LEU A 66 -0.89 9.71 9.52
C LEU A 66 -1.16 11.17 9.86
N LYS A 67 -0.10 11.97 10.05
CA LYS A 67 -0.22 13.40 10.30
C LYS A 67 -0.88 14.13 9.12
N LEU A 68 -0.50 13.78 7.89
CA LEU A 68 -1.08 14.32 6.67
C LEU A 68 -2.58 13.99 6.55
N ALA A 69 -2.94 12.71 6.77
CA ALA A 69 -4.33 12.26 6.76
C ALA A 69 -5.18 12.97 7.83
N ALA A 70 -4.61 13.18 9.02
CA ALA A 70 -5.29 13.90 10.09
C ALA A 70 -5.51 15.39 9.77
N ALA A 71 -4.59 16.02 9.03
CA ALA A 71 -4.70 17.43 8.64
C ALA A 71 -5.71 17.63 7.48
N HIS A 72 -5.91 16.65 6.61
CA HIS A 72 -6.71 16.75 5.38
C HIS A 72 -7.93 15.81 5.41
N GLN A 73 -8.87 16.10 6.32
CA GLN A 73 -10.06 15.24 6.55
C GLN A 73 -11.08 15.24 5.41
N ASN A 74 -10.97 16.16 4.46
CA ASN A 74 -11.82 16.20 3.26
C ASN A 74 -11.27 15.33 2.12
N SER A 75 -10.10 14.74 2.31
CA SER A 75 -9.40 13.93 1.33
C SER A 75 -9.20 12.50 1.80
N VAL A 76 -9.05 11.57 0.86
CA VAL A 76 -8.76 10.16 1.14
C VAL A 76 -7.37 9.79 0.63
N PHE A 77 -6.66 8.99 1.41
CA PHE A 77 -5.29 8.55 1.12
C PHE A 77 -5.26 7.04 0.92
N HIS A 78 -4.90 6.61 -0.31
CA HIS A 78 -4.69 5.21 -0.65
C HIS A 78 -3.19 4.90 -0.72
N LEU A 79 -2.72 3.99 0.12
CA LEU A 79 -1.32 3.59 0.19
C LEU A 79 -1.09 2.24 -0.48
N PHE A 80 -0.19 2.21 -1.47
CA PHE A 80 0.36 0.95 -1.98
C PHE A 80 1.52 0.54 -1.09
N THR A 81 1.37 -0.54 -0.36
CA THR A 81 2.36 -0.98 0.64
C THR A 81 2.67 -2.46 0.53
N ASN A 82 3.90 -2.83 0.89
CA ASN A 82 4.27 -4.22 1.05
C ASN A 82 3.69 -4.86 2.33
N GLY A 83 3.05 -4.07 3.19
CA GLY A 83 2.36 -4.52 4.40
C GLY A 83 3.26 -4.88 5.58
N THR A 84 4.57 -5.04 5.39
CA THR A 84 5.47 -5.60 6.42
C THR A 84 5.76 -4.67 7.60
N LEU A 85 5.38 -3.39 7.50
CA LEU A 85 5.56 -2.37 8.53
C LEU A 85 4.23 -1.98 9.22
N ILE A 86 3.14 -2.68 8.89
CA ILE A 86 1.84 -2.51 9.54
C ILE A 86 1.91 -3.21 10.91
N ASP A 87 1.65 -2.44 11.95
CA ASP A 87 1.57 -2.91 13.33
C ASP A 87 0.24 -2.48 13.98
N GLU A 88 -0.01 -3.01 15.17
CA GLU A 88 -1.27 -2.79 15.88
C GLU A 88 -1.46 -1.30 16.27
N GLU A 89 -0.39 -0.59 16.60
CA GLU A 89 -0.44 0.83 16.95
C GLU A 89 -0.83 1.66 15.73
N PHE A 90 -0.23 1.38 14.59
CA PHE A 90 -0.60 2.03 13.33
C PHE A 90 -2.07 1.79 12.97
N CYS A 91 -2.57 0.55 13.10
CA CYS A 91 -3.97 0.25 12.82
C CYS A 91 -4.94 1.06 13.71
N LYS A 92 -4.60 1.26 14.99
CA LYS A 92 -5.39 2.10 15.90
C LYS A 92 -5.41 3.56 15.47
N GLU A 93 -4.27 4.10 15.04
CA GLU A 93 -4.19 5.47 14.56
C GLU A 93 -4.94 5.66 13.23
N VAL A 94 -4.82 4.72 12.29
CA VAL A 94 -5.61 4.73 11.03
C VAL A 94 -7.11 4.71 11.32
N GLN A 95 -7.57 3.90 12.29
CA GLN A 95 -8.98 3.87 12.68
C GLN A 95 -9.46 5.23 13.21
N LYS A 96 -8.60 5.96 13.92
CA LYS A 96 -8.94 7.30 14.45
C LYS A 96 -9.02 8.35 13.34
N VAL A 97 -8.08 8.36 12.39
CA VAL A 97 -8.08 9.34 11.30
C VAL A 97 -9.19 9.08 10.29
N GLY A 98 -9.50 7.81 9.99
CA GLY A 98 -10.70 7.38 9.27
C GLY A 98 -10.71 7.60 7.75
N ASN A 99 -9.68 8.22 7.16
CA ASN A 99 -9.62 8.58 5.75
C ASN A 99 -8.44 7.93 4.99
N MET A 100 -7.94 6.79 5.48
CA MET A 100 -6.89 6.01 4.84
C MET A 100 -7.41 4.64 4.40
N ALA A 101 -6.95 4.18 3.22
CA ALA A 101 -7.18 2.84 2.71
C ALA A 101 -5.89 2.28 2.11
N PHE A 102 -5.82 0.97 1.90
CA PHE A 102 -4.55 0.31 1.56
C PHE A 102 -4.70 -0.68 0.43
N PHE A 103 -3.67 -0.73 -0.42
CA PHE A 103 -3.42 -1.79 -1.39
C PHE A 103 -2.22 -2.61 -0.91
N ILE A 104 -2.47 -3.76 -0.31
CA ILE A 104 -1.40 -4.63 0.20
C ILE A 104 -0.86 -5.50 -0.94
N SER A 105 0.42 -5.44 -1.10
CA SER A 105 1.11 -6.14 -2.19
C SER A 105 1.27 -7.63 -1.89
N ILE A 106 0.76 -8.50 -2.78
CA ILE A 106 0.84 -9.97 -2.68
C ILE A 106 0.87 -10.58 -4.07
N GLU A 107 1.58 -11.68 -4.30
CA GLU A 107 1.71 -12.34 -5.60
C GLU A 107 1.23 -13.80 -5.63
N GLY A 108 0.48 -14.22 -4.63
CA GLY A 108 -0.03 -15.59 -4.45
C GLY A 108 0.25 -16.12 -3.05
N ILE A 109 -0.09 -17.38 -2.81
CA ILE A 109 0.06 -18.03 -1.49
C ILE A 109 1.53 -18.44 -1.27
N GLY A 110 2.05 -18.23 -0.08
CA GLY A 110 3.35 -18.72 0.37
C GLY A 110 4.50 -18.33 -0.55
N ASP A 111 5.16 -19.35 -1.10
CA ASP A 111 6.34 -19.20 -1.95
C ASP A 111 6.11 -18.29 -3.16
N ALA A 112 4.90 -18.22 -3.70
CA ALA A 112 4.60 -17.35 -4.84
C ALA A 112 4.80 -15.86 -4.49
N THR A 113 4.52 -15.44 -3.27
CA THR A 113 4.83 -14.11 -2.76
C THR A 113 6.30 -14.00 -2.33
N ASP A 114 6.82 -14.98 -1.61
CA ASP A 114 8.17 -14.96 -1.06
C ASP A 114 9.25 -14.96 -2.15
N ASP A 115 9.05 -15.68 -3.23
CA ASP A 115 9.98 -15.73 -4.37
C ASP A 115 10.24 -14.35 -4.98
N ARG A 116 9.25 -13.48 -5.03
CA ARG A 116 9.40 -12.13 -5.54
C ARG A 116 9.85 -11.15 -4.49
N ARG A 117 9.26 -11.22 -3.28
CA ARG A 117 9.37 -10.18 -2.25
C ARG A 117 10.41 -10.48 -1.18
N GLY A 118 10.80 -11.73 -1.05
CA GLY A 118 11.75 -12.22 -0.05
C GLY A 118 11.10 -13.15 0.95
N LYS A 119 11.90 -14.06 1.47
CA LYS A 119 11.45 -15.13 2.38
C LYS A 119 10.78 -14.57 3.64
N GLY A 120 9.60 -15.11 3.98
CA GLY A 120 8.81 -14.75 5.14
C GLY A 120 8.01 -13.44 4.98
N VAL A 121 7.96 -12.87 3.77
CA VAL A 121 7.12 -11.71 3.49
C VAL A 121 5.66 -12.10 3.46
N PHE A 122 5.32 -13.29 2.93
CA PHE A 122 3.94 -13.78 2.93
C PHE A 122 3.34 -13.81 4.34
N ASP A 123 4.04 -14.38 5.31
CA ASP A 123 3.55 -14.45 6.69
C ASP A 123 3.32 -13.07 7.31
N LYS A 124 4.20 -12.10 7.00
CA LYS A 124 4.05 -10.72 7.46
C LYS A 124 2.84 -10.02 6.83
N VAL A 125 2.59 -10.29 5.54
CA VAL A 125 1.42 -9.77 4.82
C VAL A 125 0.13 -10.34 5.42
N MET A 126 0.08 -11.65 5.69
CA MET A 126 -1.07 -12.28 6.32
C MET A 126 -1.33 -11.69 7.72
N HIS A 127 -0.29 -11.52 8.54
CA HIS A 127 -0.40 -10.88 9.84
C HIS A 127 -0.92 -9.44 9.75
N ALA A 128 -0.44 -8.67 8.77
CA ALA A 128 -0.94 -7.31 8.52
C ALA A 128 -2.43 -7.30 8.16
N MET A 129 -2.88 -8.22 7.30
CA MET A 129 -4.29 -8.37 6.93
C MET A 129 -5.14 -8.73 8.16
N ASP A 130 -4.69 -9.65 9.02
CA ASP A 130 -5.38 -10.01 10.27
C ASP A 130 -5.54 -8.80 11.21
N LEU A 131 -4.49 -7.99 11.36
CA LEU A 131 -4.55 -6.75 12.13
C LEU A 131 -5.55 -5.76 11.52
N MET A 132 -5.48 -5.53 10.22
CA MET A 132 -6.38 -4.60 9.55
C MET A 132 -7.84 -5.06 9.61
N GLN A 133 -8.11 -6.36 9.46
CA GLN A 133 -9.43 -6.95 9.64
C GLN A 133 -9.93 -6.75 11.09
N LYS A 134 -9.08 -7.04 12.08
CA LYS A 134 -9.39 -6.84 13.52
C LYS A 134 -9.82 -5.41 13.82
N TYR A 135 -9.19 -4.42 13.19
CA TYR A 135 -9.49 -3.00 13.39
C TYR A 135 -10.54 -2.43 12.41
N GLY A 136 -11.12 -3.27 11.54
CA GLY A 136 -12.17 -2.86 10.60
C GLY A 136 -11.70 -1.86 9.54
N LEU A 137 -10.41 -1.90 9.16
CA LEU A 137 -9.84 -0.99 8.19
C LEU A 137 -10.23 -1.38 6.75
N LEU A 138 -10.28 -0.39 5.86
CA LEU A 138 -10.53 -0.61 4.43
C LEU A 138 -9.22 -0.95 3.72
N TYR A 139 -9.15 -2.12 3.12
CA TYR A 139 -8.01 -2.53 2.31
C TYR A 139 -8.39 -3.51 1.21
N GLY A 140 -7.55 -3.50 0.20
CA GLY A 140 -7.53 -4.43 -0.91
C GLY A 140 -6.12 -4.94 -1.16
N THR A 141 -5.91 -5.60 -2.29
CA THR A 141 -4.58 -6.08 -2.69
C THR A 141 -4.10 -5.45 -3.98
N SER A 142 -2.78 -5.31 -4.09
CA SER A 142 -2.05 -4.98 -5.30
C SER A 142 -1.27 -6.22 -5.76
N ILE A 143 -1.64 -6.75 -6.89
CA ILE A 143 -1.13 -8.03 -7.41
C ILE A 143 -0.38 -7.77 -8.70
N CYS A 144 0.93 -8.01 -8.71
CA CYS A 144 1.72 -7.96 -9.93
C CYS A 144 1.76 -9.37 -10.53
N TYR A 145 0.98 -9.61 -11.59
CA TYR A 145 0.93 -10.91 -12.22
C TYR A 145 1.88 -11.00 -13.43
N THR A 146 2.42 -12.18 -13.61
CA THR A 146 3.39 -12.55 -14.65
C THR A 146 2.93 -13.84 -15.32
N SER A 147 3.63 -14.28 -16.36
CA SER A 147 3.44 -15.61 -16.94
C SER A 147 3.71 -16.76 -15.97
N GLN A 148 4.40 -16.51 -14.85
CA GLN A 148 4.75 -17.53 -13.86
C GLN A 148 3.69 -17.70 -12.77
N ASN A 149 3.05 -16.61 -12.30
CA ASN A 149 2.13 -16.64 -11.18
C ASN A 149 0.65 -16.43 -11.54
N TYR A 150 0.31 -16.15 -12.83
CA TYR A 150 -1.07 -15.80 -13.19
C TYR A 150 -2.10 -16.88 -12.78
N LYS A 151 -1.74 -18.16 -12.85
CA LYS A 151 -2.63 -19.25 -12.42
C LYS A 151 -2.84 -19.26 -10.90
N ALA A 152 -1.79 -18.95 -10.13
CA ALA A 152 -1.86 -18.89 -8.68
C ALA A 152 -2.75 -17.72 -8.22
N VAL A 153 -2.56 -16.54 -8.80
CA VAL A 153 -3.30 -15.32 -8.38
C VAL A 153 -4.73 -15.24 -8.94
N THR A 154 -5.14 -16.18 -9.79
CA THR A 154 -6.51 -16.30 -10.29
C THR A 154 -7.20 -17.59 -9.84
N SER A 155 -6.56 -18.36 -8.94
CA SER A 155 -7.16 -19.58 -8.41
C SER A 155 -8.25 -19.26 -7.38
N ASP A 156 -9.26 -20.12 -7.31
CA ASP A 156 -10.33 -19.98 -6.30
C ASP A 156 -9.74 -20.01 -4.87
N GLU A 157 -8.75 -20.89 -4.62
CA GLU A 157 -8.06 -20.98 -3.33
C GLU A 157 -7.44 -19.63 -2.89
N PHE A 158 -6.77 -18.94 -3.82
CA PHE A 158 -6.18 -17.63 -3.52
C PHE A 158 -7.25 -16.56 -3.26
N ILE A 159 -8.31 -16.54 -4.08
CA ILE A 159 -9.41 -15.58 -3.91
C ILE A 159 -10.17 -15.84 -2.61
N ASP A 160 -10.46 -17.10 -2.28
CA ASP A 160 -11.14 -17.48 -1.04
C ASP A 160 -10.30 -17.11 0.19
N MET A 161 -8.98 -17.31 0.11
CA MET A 161 -8.05 -16.87 1.15
C MET A 161 -8.14 -15.34 1.34
N LEU A 162 -8.07 -14.54 0.28
CA LEU A 162 -8.19 -13.08 0.37
C LEU A 162 -9.53 -12.63 0.98
N ILE A 163 -10.64 -13.27 0.56
CA ILE A 163 -11.98 -12.99 1.11
C ILE A 163 -12.03 -13.31 2.61
N SER A 164 -11.48 -14.46 3.02
CA SER A 164 -11.46 -14.87 4.43
C SER A 164 -10.67 -13.92 5.33
N HIS A 165 -9.64 -13.27 4.79
CA HIS A 165 -8.86 -12.23 5.46
C HIS A 165 -9.44 -10.80 5.28
N GLY A 166 -10.66 -10.66 4.78
CA GLY A 166 -11.37 -9.37 4.76
C GLY A 166 -10.97 -8.42 3.63
N VAL A 167 -10.24 -8.90 2.63
CA VAL A 167 -9.90 -8.11 1.42
C VAL A 167 -11.18 -7.72 0.68
N ARG A 168 -11.31 -6.44 0.29
CA ARG A 168 -12.52 -5.88 -0.32
C ARG A 168 -12.42 -5.68 -1.83
N PHE A 169 -11.21 -5.50 -2.36
CA PHE A 169 -10.95 -5.29 -3.79
C PHE A 169 -9.55 -5.73 -4.14
N ASN A 170 -9.32 -6.06 -5.42
CA ASN A 170 -8.03 -6.47 -5.93
C ASN A 170 -7.66 -5.58 -7.13
N TRP A 171 -6.41 -5.11 -7.16
CA TRP A 171 -5.83 -4.38 -8.27
C TRP A 171 -4.73 -5.22 -8.91
N TYR A 172 -4.94 -5.62 -10.16
CA TYR A 172 -4.00 -6.44 -10.91
C TYR A 172 -3.14 -5.61 -11.85
N PHE A 173 -1.83 -5.70 -11.68
CA PHE A 173 -0.84 -5.10 -12.56
C PHE A 173 -0.20 -6.17 -13.45
N HIS A 174 -0.21 -5.96 -14.76
CA HIS A 174 0.49 -6.83 -15.69
C HIS A 174 1.97 -6.46 -15.73
N TYR A 175 2.84 -7.41 -15.37
CA TYR A 175 4.28 -7.26 -15.51
C TYR A 175 4.69 -7.64 -16.95
N MET A 176 5.24 -6.69 -17.69
CA MET A 176 5.72 -6.84 -19.05
C MET A 176 7.24 -6.92 -19.11
#